data_7d4fefa76462ac5b6826ed2014f75526
#
_entry.id   7d4fefa76462ac5b6826ed2014f75526
#
_cell.length_a   1.000
_cell.length_b   1.000
_cell.length_c   1.000
_cell.angle_alpha   90.00
_cell.angle_beta   90.00
_cell.angle_gamma   90.00
#
_symmetry.space_group_name_H-M   'P 1'
#
loop_
_entity.id
_entity.type
_entity.pdbx_description
1 polymer ?
#
loop_
_entity_poly.entity_id
_entity_poly.type
_entity_poly.pdbx_seq_one_letter_code
_entity_poly.pdbx_strand_id
1 'polypeptide(L)'
;MVAGTNEKEIWVRYVGLLLLLCAAGCSPVGDVVTETVPPKPIPAKRLMVWDDLLSRPKPVADATVRYGADALQVVDVWKPAGAGPHPAVVMIHGGCWQTEIAERDIMNWIADDLRKAGVGVWNIEYRGVDRGGGYPGTYQDVGAAADMFAAKRAEFGFKTDAPVVTIGHSAGGHLSLWLARRSALAKGDALRGEKPLKVDLAISQGGLPDLRAQMTLPDHGCGNEAATKMAGLSAEASAKADGAFARVSPPEMPKGRARELQFNNDLDSISPPSFGAAYGAEMVTTPNEGHAELIAPETVSWGKQRAVILKAFGLKEPKK
;
A
#
# COMPACT_ATOMS: atom_id res chain seq x y z
N MET A 1 -44.79 31.41 9.02
CA MET A 1 -45.32 31.86 10.32
C MET A 1 -44.52 31.20 11.42
N VAL A 2 -43.89 32.04 12.21
CA VAL A 2 -43.47 32.01 13.64
C VAL A 2 -42.17 31.23 13.86
N ALA A 3 -41.05 31.88 14.00
CA ALA A 3 -40.35 32.54 15.14
C ALA A 3 -39.77 31.46 16.07
N GLY A 4 -38.52 31.33 16.34
CA GLY A 4 -37.50 32.27 16.84
C GLY A 4 -37.44 32.18 18.33
N THR A 5 -36.37 31.70 18.94
CA THR A 5 -35.90 32.21 20.23
C THR A 5 -34.40 31.94 20.42
N ASN A 6 -33.78 32.97 20.80
CA ASN A 6 -32.44 33.28 21.18
C ASN A 6 -32.34 33.32 22.71
N GLU A 7 -31.31 32.83 23.36
CA GLU A 7 -30.96 33.16 24.77
C GLU A 7 -29.47 32.92 24.95
N LYS A 8 -28.64 33.89 24.98
CA LYS A 8 -28.15 34.89 25.93
C LYS A 8 -27.64 34.35 27.27
N GLU A 9 -26.34 34.50 27.39
CA GLU A 9 -25.46 34.89 28.50
C GLU A 9 -26.03 34.89 29.94
N ILE A 10 -25.25 34.30 30.84
CA ILE A 10 -25.28 34.64 32.28
C ILE A 10 -23.85 34.91 32.79
N TRP A 11 -23.63 36.20 33.13
CA TRP A 11 -22.50 36.68 33.89
C TRP A 11 -22.83 36.56 35.38
N VAL A 12 -21.89 36.05 36.18
CA VAL A 12 -21.93 36.25 37.65
C VAL A 12 -20.64 36.95 38.10
N ARG A 13 -20.82 38.21 38.55
CA ARG A 13 -19.84 39.01 39.27
C ARG A 13 -19.90 38.65 40.75
N TYR A 14 -18.76 38.51 41.40
CA TYR A 14 -18.64 38.72 42.86
C TYR A 14 -17.59 39.75 43.16
N VAL A 15 -18.07 40.80 43.87
CA VAL A 15 -17.32 41.89 44.48
C VAL A 15 -17.32 41.65 45.99
N GLY A 16 -16.24 41.96 46.65
CA GLY A 16 -16.19 42.17 48.11
C GLY A 16 -14.84 41.71 48.68
N LEU A 17 -14.13 42.35 49.38
CA LEU A 17 -14.08 43.52 50.21
C LEU A 17 -12.68 43.52 50.86
N LEU A 18 -12.06 44.70 50.96
CA LEU A 18 -10.76 44.95 51.58
C LEU A 18 -10.74 44.62 53.08
N LEU A 19 -9.59 44.13 53.55
CA LEU A 19 -9.09 44.44 54.89
C LEU A 19 -7.55 44.56 54.85
N LEU A 20 -7.09 45.79 55.16
CA LEU A 20 -5.67 46.15 55.42
C LEU A 20 -5.25 45.63 56.77
N LEU A 21 -4.08 44.98 56.86
CA LEU A 21 -3.22 45.01 58.06
C LEU A 21 -1.75 44.96 57.62
N CYS A 22 -1.03 46.01 57.94
CA CYS A 22 0.43 46.14 57.85
C CYS A 22 1.17 45.27 58.85
N ALA A 23 2.18 44.58 58.43
CA ALA A 23 3.36 44.26 59.28
C ALA A 23 4.60 43.97 58.39
N ALA A 24 5.63 44.60 58.76
CA ALA A 24 6.98 44.75 58.30
C ALA A 24 7.70 43.54 57.65
N GLY A 25 8.40 43.80 56.57
CA GLY A 25 9.78 43.44 56.33
C GLY A 25 10.09 41.99 55.99
N CYS A 26 10.02 41.66 54.68
CA CYS A 26 10.97 40.70 54.05
C CYS A 26 10.89 40.98 52.53
N SER A 27 12.01 41.33 51.92
CA SER A 27 12.12 41.47 50.48
C SER A 27 11.95 40.11 49.84
N PRO A 28 11.00 39.92 48.92
CA PRO A 28 10.95 38.68 48.15
C PRO A 28 12.04 38.72 47.09
N VAL A 29 12.84 37.68 47.07
CA VAL A 29 13.65 37.32 45.90
C VAL A 29 12.68 37.19 44.72
N GLY A 30 12.89 38.00 43.68
CA GLY A 30 12.04 37.99 42.52
C GLY A 30 11.99 36.60 41.90
N ASP A 31 10.79 36.04 41.80
CA ASP A 31 10.52 34.90 41.00
C ASP A 31 10.88 35.24 39.56
N VAL A 32 11.95 34.59 39.05
CA VAL A 32 12.26 34.61 37.62
C VAL A 32 11.16 33.79 36.93
N VAL A 33 10.12 34.47 36.49
CA VAL A 33 9.13 33.86 35.58
C VAL A 33 9.90 33.58 34.29
N THR A 34 10.39 32.35 34.15
CA THR A 34 10.86 31.84 32.86
C THR A 34 9.65 31.73 31.94
N GLU A 35 9.46 32.74 31.13
CA GLU A 35 8.49 32.72 30.05
C GLU A 35 8.87 31.56 29.12
N THR A 36 8.15 30.43 29.26
CA THR A 36 8.31 29.28 28.35
C THR A 36 7.74 29.70 27.01
N VAL A 37 8.61 30.16 26.11
CA VAL A 37 8.25 30.37 24.72
C VAL A 37 7.70 29.05 24.18
N PRO A 38 6.43 29.00 23.74
CA PRO A 38 5.90 27.75 23.18
C PRO A 38 6.77 27.32 21.98
N PRO A 39 7.06 26.03 21.85
CA PRO A 39 7.87 25.56 20.75
C PRO A 39 7.26 26.03 19.43
N LYS A 40 8.09 26.61 18.55
CA LYS A 40 7.67 27.04 17.23
C LYS A 40 7.00 25.85 16.52
N PRO A 41 5.78 26.00 15.97
CA PRO A 41 5.12 24.90 15.26
C PRO A 41 6.07 24.35 14.20
N ILE A 42 6.35 23.06 14.25
CA ILE A 42 7.09 22.38 13.17
C ILE A 42 6.20 22.52 11.92
N PRO A 43 6.69 23.10 10.80
CA PRO A 43 5.90 23.17 9.59
C PRO A 43 5.38 21.79 9.24
N ALA A 44 4.07 21.65 9.04
CA ALA A 44 3.49 20.41 8.58
C ALA A 44 4.21 19.99 7.29
N LYS A 45 4.78 18.79 7.27
CA LYS A 45 5.42 18.25 6.07
C LYS A 45 4.34 18.20 4.98
N ARG A 46 4.58 18.84 3.85
CA ARG A 46 3.69 18.74 2.69
C ARG A 46 3.65 17.29 2.23
N LEU A 47 2.46 16.74 1.97
CA LEU A 47 2.31 15.44 1.36
C LEU A 47 3.02 15.40 0.00
N MET A 48 3.60 14.27 -0.31
CA MET A 48 4.19 14.01 -1.62
C MET A 48 3.08 13.96 -2.68
N VAL A 49 3.29 14.67 -3.77
CA VAL A 49 2.50 14.51 -4.99
C VAL A 49 3.26 13.62 -5.99
N TRP A 50 2.56 13.08 -6.98
CA TRP A 50 3.19 12.18 -7.95
C TRP A 50 4.41 12.78 -8.63
N ASP A 51 4.39 14.06 -8.96
CA ASP A 51 5.51 14.76 -9.60
C ASP A 51 6.78 14.77 -8.72
N ASP A 52 6.63 14.75 -7.41
CA ASP A 52 7.79 14.65 -6.49
C ASP A 52 8.57 13.33 -6.66
N LEU A 53 7.89 12.29 -7.11
CA LEU A 53 8.48 10.99 -7.41
C LEU A 53 8.84 10.87 -8.89
N LEU A 54 7.89 11.15 -9.78
CA LEU A 54 8.00 10.88 -11.22
C LEU A 54 9.02 11.79 -11.93
N SER A 55 9.32 12.98 -11.40
CA SER A 55 10.34 13.89 -11.94
C SER A 55 11.79 13.44 -11.64
N ARG A 56 11.97 12.44 -10.78
CA ARG A 56 13.30 11.95 -10.40
C ARG A 56 13.91 11.08 -11.51
N PRO A 57 15.26 10.99 -11.59
CA PRO A 57 15.90 9.98 -12.42
C PRO A 57 15.34 8.60 -12.09
N LYS A 58 14.80 7.93 -13.09
CA LYS A 58 14.18 6.62 -12.93
C LYS A 58 15.24 5.52 -12.99
N PRO A 59 15.43 4.72 -11.93
CA PRO A 59 16.34 3.58 -11.98
C PRO A 59 15.90 2.57 -13.04
N VAL A 60 16.86 1.78 -13.55
CA VAL A 60 16.63 0.81 -14.62
C VAL A 60 16.87 -0.60 -14.10
N ALA A 61 16.00 -1.53 -14.50
CA ALA A 61 16.12 -2.95 -14.21
C ALA A 61 17.31 -3.58 -14.94
N ASP A 62 17.83 -4.70 -14.40
CA ASP A 62 18.93 -5.44 -15.01
C ASP A 62 18.51 -6.22 -16.25
N ALA A 63 17.22 -6.63 -16.32
CA ALA A 63 16.66 -7.31 -17.49
C ALA A 63 15.13 -7.17 -17.51
N THR A 64 14.57 -7.28 -18.71
CA THR A 64 13.12 -7.48 -18.90
C THR A 64 12.88 -8.82 -19.58
N VAL A 65 11.99 -9.63 -19.02
CA VAL A 65 11.66 -10.96 -19.54
C VAL A 65 10.17 -11.08 -19.83
N ARG A 66 9.82 -11.87 -20.84
CA ARG A 66 8.41 -12.06 -21.24
C ARG A 66 7.85 -13.32 -20.59
N TYR A 67 6.60 -13.23 -20.12
CA TYR A 67 5.85 -14.40 -19.66
C TYR A 67 4.66 -14.75 -20.58
N GLY A 68 4.41 -13.93 -21.60
CA GLY A 68 3.36 -14.14 -22.59
C GLY A 68 3.62 -13.42 -23.90
N ALA A 69 2.65 -13.45 -24.82
CA ALA A 69 2.77 -12.92 -26.17
C ALA A 69 2.49 -11.40 -26.26
N ASP A 70 1.66 -10.87 -25.36
CA ASP A 70 1.29 -9.46 -25.33
C ASP A 70 2.48 -8.58 -24.91
N ALA A 71 2.52 -7.33 -25.40
CA ALA A 71 3.60 -6.39 -25.08
C ALA A 71 3.70 -6.09 -23.57
N LEU A 72 2.57 -6.09 -22.87
CA LEU A 72 2.48 -5.88 -21.42
C LEU A 72 2.72 -7.15 -20.61
N GLN A 73 2.87 -8.32 -21.24
CA GLN A 73 3.18 -9.55 -20.54
C GLN A 73 4.69 -9.70 -20.32
N VAL A 74 5.24 -8.81 -19.51
CA VAL A 74 6.67 -8.72 -19.18
C VAL A 74 6.89 -8.55 -17.69
N VAL A 75 8.12 -8.85 -17.27
CA VAL A 75 8.60 -8.65 -15.90
C VAL A 75 9.96 -7.98 -15.95
N ASP A 76 10.17 -6.95 -15.14
CA ASP A 76 11.49 -6.39 -14.93
C ASP A 76 12.19 -7.10 -13.75
N VAL A 77 13.42 -7.56 -14.01
CA VAL A 77 14.23 -8.31 -13.06
C VAL A 77 15.31 -7.39 -12.50
N TRP A 78 15.36 -7.28 -11.18
CA TRP A 78 16.34 -6.48 -10.45
C TRP A 78 17.21 -7.39 -9.61
N LYS A 79 18.51 -7.36 -9.85
CA LYS A 79 19.46 -8.26 -9.19
C LYS A 79 20.35 -7.48 -8.21
N PRO A 80 20.46 -7.92 -6.96
CA PRO A 80 21.47 -7.38 -6.04
C PRO A 80 22.89 -7.57 -6.58
N ALA A 81 23.78 -6.69 -6.20
CA ALA A 81 25.21 -6.84 -6.50
C ALA A 81 25.82 -8.06 -5.77
N GLY A 82 26.89 -8.61 -6.32
CA GLY A 82 27.64 -9.74 -5.75
C GLY A 82 27.13 -11.11 -6.19
N ALA A 83 27.80 -12.13 -5.67
CA ALA A 83 27.47 -13.51 -6.00
C ALA A 83 26.17 -13.93 -5.28
N GLY A 84 25.18 -14.34 -6.06
CA GLY A 84 23.91 -14.91 -5.54
C GLY A 84 24.09 -16.35 -5.00
N PRO A 85 23.01 -17.07 -4.72
CA PRO A 85 21.63 -16.63 -4.96
C PRO A 85 21.11 -15.66 -3.89
N HIS A 86 20.29 -14.69 -4.32
CA HIS A 86 19.69 -13.69 -3.45
C HIS A 86 18.20 -14.00 -3.15
N PRO A 87 17.66 -13.66 -1.98
CA PRO A 87 16.20 -13.67 -1.79
C PRO A 87 15.56 -12.63 -2.72
N ALA A 88 14.30 -12.85 -3.11
CA ALA A 88 13.62 -11.92 -4.00
C ALA A 88 12.13 -11.79 -3.66
N VAL A 89 11.58 -10.59 -3.93
CA VAL A 89 10.14 -10.30 -3.83
C VAL A 89 9.49 -10.31 -5.20
N VAL A 90 8.22 -10.66 -5.24
CA VAL A 90 7.33 -10.42 -6.38
C VAL A 90 6.62 -9.10 -6.14
N MET A 91 6.80 -8.14 -7.05
CA MET A 91 6.31 -6.78 -6.94
C MET A 91 5.24 -6.50 -8.00
N ILE A 92 4.20 -5.76 -7.64
CA ILE A 92 3.04 -5.48 -8.49
C ILE A 92 2.68 -4.00 -8.37
N HIS A 93 2.64 -3.30 -9.51
CA HIS A 93 2.38 -1.85 -9.53
C HIS A 93 0.90 -1.51 -9.34
N GLY A 94 0.67 -0.23 -8.99
CA GLY A 94 -0.64 0.40 -8.91
C GLY A 94 -1.13 0.96 -10.26
N GLY A 95 -1.93 2.03 -10.20
CA GLY A 95 -2.50 2.67 -11.39
C GLY A 95 -3.92 2.21 -11.67
N CYS A 96 -4.69 1.93 -10.62
CA CYS A 96 -6.13 1.63 -10.75
C CYS A 96 -6.46 0.51 -11.75
N TRP A 97 -5.59 -0.48 -11.88
CA TRP A 97 -5.68 -1.56 -12.89
C TRP A 97 -5.77 -1.02 -14.33
N GLN A 98 -5.22 0.19 -14.58
CA GLN A 98 -5.21 0.86 -15.89
C GLN A 98 -3.78 1.21 -16.26
N THR A 99 -3.32 0.72 -17.41
CA THR A 99 -1.95 0.93 -17.90
C THR A 99 -1.72 2.40 -18.30
N GLU A 100 -2.77 3.12 -18.70
CA GLU A 100 -2.68 4.55 -19.01
C GLU A 100 -2.42 5.42 -17.78
N ILE A 101 -2.71 4.93 -16.59
CA ILE A 101 -2.44 5.65 -15.33
C ILE A 101 -1.02 5.37 -14.85
N ALA A 102 -0.59 4.12 -14.82
CA ALA A 102 0.75 3.73 -14.45
C ALA A 102 1.12 2.34 -14.97
N GLU A 103 2.38 2.16 -15.28
CA GLU A 103 3.02 0.89 -15.59
C GLU A 103 3.95 0.48 -14.44
N ARG A 104 4.58 -0.70 -14.54
CA ARG A 104 5.47 -1.26 -13.50
C ARG A 104 6.62 -0.36 -13.11
N ASP A 105 7.02 0.55 -13.97
CA ASP A 105 8.17 1.44 -13.75
C ASP A 105 7.93 2.50 -12.66
N ILE A 106 6.66 2.69 -12.22
CA ILE A 106 6.34 3.52 -11.04
C ILE A 106 6.94 2.92 -9.75
N MET A 107 7.28 1.64 -9.76
CA MET A 107 7.86 0.93 -8.62
C MET A 107 9.41 0.94 -8.63
N ASN A 108 10.05 1.51 -9.66
CA ASN A 108 11.47 1.35 -9.89
C ASN A 108 12.34 1.91 -8.76
N TRP A 109 11.92 2.97 -8.07
CA TRP A 109 12.71 3.54 -6.97
C TRP A 109 12.80 2.60 -5.77
N ILE A 110 11.70 1.98 -5.38
CA ILE A 110 11.71 0.99 -4.28
C ILE A 110 12.28 -0.36 -4.72
N ALA A 111 12.18 -0.72 -5.99
CA ALA A 111 12.84 -1.89 -6.54
C ALA A 111 14.37 -1.75 -6.48
N ASP A 112 14.89 -0.57 -6.84
CA ASP A 112 16.31 -0.24 -6.74
C ASP A 112 16.81 -0.18 -5.29
N ASP A 113 16.00 0.35 -4.38
CA ASP A 113 16.30 0.37 -2.95
C ASP A 113 16.39 -1.04 -2.36
N LEU A 114 15.46 -1.93 -2.71
CA LEU A 114 15.52 -3.35 -2.32
C LEU A 114 16.74 -4.06 -2.91
N ARG A 115 17.05 -3.83 -4.19
CA ARG A 115 18.24 -4.38 -4.85
C ARG A 115 19.52 -3.98 -4.10
N LYS A 116 19.65 -2.71 -3.71
CA LYS A 116 20.76 -2.19 -2.91
C LYS A 116 20.80 -2.81 -1.51
N ALA A 117 19.67 -3.19 -0.96
CA ALA A 117 19.58 -3.88 0.33
C ALA A 117 19.78 -5.40 0.25
N GLY A 118 20.15 -5.94 -0.91
CA GLY A 118 20.44 -7.36 -1.11
C GLY A 118 19.21 -8.23 -1.41
N VAL A 119 18.08 -7.61 -1.77
CA VAL A 119 16.85 -8.28 -2.14
C VAL A 119 16.59 -8.10 -3.64
N GLY A 120 16.46 -9.19 -4.38
CA GLY A 120 16.04 -9.17 -5.77
C GLY A 120 14.58 -8.79 -5.93
N VAL A 121 14.21 -8.29 -7.10
CA VAL A 121 12.82 -7.92 -7.38
C VAL A 121 12.40 -8.49 -8.73
N TRP A 122 11.20 -9.09 -8.72
CA TRP A 122 10.45 -9.57 -9.86
C TRP A 122 9.24 -8.66 -10.03
N ASN A 123 9.42 -7.55 -10.80
CA ASN A 123 8.43 -6.49 -10.95
C ASN A 123 7.53 -6.75 -12.15
N ILE A 124 6.29 -7.12 -11.89
CA ILE A 124 5.32 -7.60 -12.89
C ILE A 124 4.63 -6.41 -13.56
N GLU A 125 4.61 -6.43 -14.91
CA GLU A 125 3.65 -5.71 -15.73
C GLU A 125 2.45 -6.60 -16.06
N TYR A 126 1.27 -6.03 -16.23
CA TYR A 126 0.05 -6.76 -16.55
C TYR A 126 -0.88 -5.92 -17.44
N ARG A 127 -1.71 -6.56 -18.23
CA ARG A 127 -2.75 -5.86 -18.99
C ARG A 127 -3.80 -5.27 -18.05
N GLY A 128 -3.94 -3.94 -18.10
CA GLY A 128 -4.98 -3.21 -17.39
C GLY A 128 -6.36 -3.39 -18.04
N VAL A 129 -7.40 -2.92 -17.35
CA VAL A 129 -8.80 -2.96 -17.83
C VAL A 129 -9.00 -2.14 -19.12
N ASP A 130 -8.08 -1.25 -19.42
CA ASP A 130 -8.00 -0.40 -20.61
C ASP A 130 -7.21 -1.04 -21.77
N ARG A 131 -6.50 -2.14 -21.51
CA ARG A 131 -5.61 -2.82 -22.48
C ARG A 131 -5.89 -4.32 -22.60
N GLY A 132 -7.14 -4.72 -22.58
CA GLY A 132 -7.54 -6.11 -22.74
C GLY A 132 -7.35 -6.98 -21.50
N GLY A 133 -7.11 -6.36 -20.33
CA GLY A 133 -7.10 -7.01 -19.02
C GLY A 133 -8.48 -7.05 -18.36
N GLY A 134 -8.53 -6.79 -17.05
CA GLY A 134 -9.71 -7.00 -16.24
C GLY A 134 -9.90 -8.48 -15.89
N TYR A 135 -11.15 -8.89 -15.67
CA TYR A 135 -11.46 -10.30 -15.47
C TYR A 135 -11.65 -11.02 -16.83
N PRO A 136 -11.03 -12.18 -17.08
CA PRO A 136 -10.03 -12.84 -16.22
C PRO A 136 -8.59 -12.39 -16.54
N GLY A 137 -8.37 -11.52 -17.52
CA GLY A 137 -7.08 -11.23 -18.18
C GLY A 137 -6.01 -10.76 -17.20
N THR A 138 -6.27 -9.72 -16.39
CA THR A 138 -5.30 -9.20 -15.40
C THR A 138 -4.87 -10.29 -14.41
N TYR A 139 -5.81 -11.09 -13.92
CA TYR A 139 -5.50 -12.19 -12.98
C TYR A 139 -4.69 -13.30 -13.63
N GLN A 140 -4.98 -13.63 -14.88
CA GLN A 140 -4.21 -14.60 -15.65
C GLN A 140 -2.78 -14.10 -15.86
N ASP A 141 -2.60 -12.84 -16.19
CA ASP A 141 -1.29 -12.21 -16.38
C ASP A 141 -0.47 -12.25 -15.09
N VAL A 142 -1.00 -11.71 -14.01
CA VAL A 142 -0.32 -11.69 -12.71
C VAL A 142 -0.05 -13.12 -12.21
N GLY A 143 -1.00 -14.02 -12.40
CA GLY A 143 -0.83 -15.43 -12.06
C GLY A 143 0.28 -16.11 -12.86
N ALA A 144 0.32 -15.91 -14.17
CA ALA A 144 1.35 -16.50 -15.06
C ALA A 144 2.75 -15.96 -14.73
N ALA A 145 2.87 -14.62 -14.51
CA ALA A 145 4.14 -14.01 -14.14
C ALA A 145 4.66 -14.50 -12.78
N ALA A 146 3.76 -14.68 -11.80
CA ALA A 146 4.10 -15.21 -10.49
C ALA A 146 4.49 -16.71 -10.56
N ASP A 147 3.81 -17.50 -11.38
CA ASP A 147 4.14 -18.92 -11.58
C ASP A 147 5.47 -19.07 -12.33
N MET A 148 5.78 -18.16 -13.27
CA MET A 148 7.09 -18.12 -13.93
C MET A 148 8.20 -17.80 -12.92
N PHE A 149 7.99 -16.88 -11.97
CA PHE A 149 8.94 -16.66 -10.87
C PHE A 149 9.20 -17.96 -10.11
N ALA A 150 8.15 -18.68 -9.70
CA ALA A 150 8.31 -19.94 -8.98
C ALA A 150 9.14 -20.97 -9.76
N ALA A 151 8.93 -21.06 -11.09
CA ALA A 151 9.58 -22.02 -11.95
C ALA A 151 11.04 -21.66 -12.30
N LYS A 152 11.32 -20.34 -12.44
CA LYS A 152 12.56 -19.87 -13.06
C LYS A 152 13.45 -19.02 -12.16
N ARG A 153 13.08 -18.76 -10.90
CA ARG A 153 13.83 -17.85 -10.03
C ARG A 153 15.31 -18.21 -9.87
N ALA A 154 15.65 -19.51 -9.93
CA ALA A 154 17.05 -19.95 -9.89
C ALA A 154 17.85 -19.49 -11.13
N GLU A 155 17.26 -19.46 -12.33
CA GLU A 155 17.89 -19.00 -13.57
C GLU A 155 18.27 -17.52 -13.50
N PHE A 156 17.55 -16.76 -12.67
CA PHE A 156 17.81 -15.33 -12.43
C PHE A 156 18.72 -15.05 -11.23
N GLY A 157 19.25 -16.10 -10.58
CA GLY A 157 20.13 -15.96 -9.41
C GLY A 157 19.36 -15.70 -8.12
N PHE A 158 18.09 -16.10 -8.04
CA PHE A 158 17.27 -15.99 -6.82
C PHE A 158 17.19 -17.32 -6.07
N LYS A 159 17.15 -17.23 -4.73
CA LYS A 159 17.04 -18.39 -3.84
C LYS A 159 15.73 -19.14 -4.07
N THR A 160 15.80 -20.46 -4.13
CA THR A 160 14.64 -21.34 -4.28
C THR A 160 14.00 -21.74 -2.95
N ASP A 161 14.75 -21.64 -1.86
CA ASP A 161 14.38 -22.00 -0.50
C ASP A 161 13.98 -20.81 0.39
N ALA A 162 14.12 -19.58 -0.11
CA ALA A 162 13.68 -18.40 0.59
C ALA A 162 12.13 -18.30 0.62
N PRO A 163 11.55 -17.69 1.67
CA PRO A 163 10.14 -17.35 1.71
C PRO A 163 9.70 -16.59 0.47
N VAL A 164 8.47 -16.80 0.02
CA VAL A 164 7.87 -16.05 -1.08
C VAL A 164 7.15 -14.84 -0.51
N VAL A 165 7.68 -13.66 -0.81
CA VAL A 165 7.10 -12.38 -0.41
C VAL A 165 6.53 -11.70 -1.65
N THR A 166 5.26 -11.30 -1.59
CA THR A 166 4.64 -10.43 -2.58
C THR A 166 4.42 -9.05 -1.99
N ILE A 167 4.59 -8.01 -2.80
CA ILE A 167 4.34 -6.63 -2.42
C ILE A 167 3.66 -5.91 -3.57
N GLY A 168 2.65 -5.12 -3.27
CA GLY A 168 1.95 -4.37 -4.31
C GLY A 168 1.39 -3.06 -3.80
N HIS A 169 1.41 -2.05 -4.68
CA HIS A 169 0.93 -0.71 -4.41
C HIS A 169 -0.47 -0.50 -4.95
N SER A 170 -1.38 0.12 -4.18
CA SER A 170 -2.71 0.52 -4.64
C SER A 170 -3.47 -0.67 -5.29
N ALA A 171 -3.86 -0.58 -6.55
CA ALA A 171 -4.40 -1.70 -7.34
C ALA A 171 -3.51 -2.96 -7.28
N GLY A 172 -2.18 -2.79 -7.27
CA GLY A 172 -1.23 -3.90 -7.07
C GLY A 172 -1.29 -4.49 -5.66
N GLY A 173 -1.68 -3.72 -4.65
CA GLY A 173 -1.94 -4.21 -3.30
C GLY A 173 -3.09 -5.21 -3.25
N HIS A 174 -4.16 -4.93 -3.98
CA HIS A 174 -5.24 -5.90 -4.22
C HIS A 174 -4.69 -7.19 -4.87
N LEU A 175 -3.88 -7.07 -5.92
CA LEU A 175 -3.33 -8.21 -6.66
C LEU A 175 -2.31 -9.01 -5.83
N SER A 176 -1.56 -8.36 -4.93
CA SER A 176 -0.66 -9.03 -3.98
C SER A 176 -1.44 -9.90 -2.99
N LEU A 177 -2.53 -9.38 -2.42
CA LEU A 177 -3.43 -10.13 -1.53
C LEU A 177 -4.18 -11.23 -2.29
N TRP A 178 -4.58 -10.99 -3.53
CA TRP A 178 -5.17 -12.00 -4.40
C TRP A 178 -4.21 -13.17 -4.64
N LEU A 179 -2.93 -12.92 -4.96
CA LEU A 179 -1.90 -13.96 -5.10
C LEU A 179 -1.75 -14.80 -3.83
N ALA A 180 -1.82 -14.17 -2.65
CA ALA A 180 -1.75 -14.87 -1.37
C ALA A 180 -2.87 -15.89 -1.18
N ARG A 181 -4.04 -15.63 -1.74
CA ARG A 181 -5.24 -16.50 -1.63
C ARG A 181 -5.48 -17.36 -2.85
N ARG A 182 -4.83 -17.07 -3.98
CA ARG A 182 -5.02 -17.78 -5.24
C ARG A 182 -4.87 -19.29 -5.13
N SER A 183 -3.89 -19.77 -4.35
CA SER A 183 -3.65 -21.20 -4.16
C SER A 183 -4.77 -21.94 -3.42
N ALA A 184 -5.65 -21.21 -2.71
CA ALA A 184 -6.80 -21.76 -2.00
C ALA A 184 -8.07 -21.86 -2.88
N LEU A 185 -8.06 -21.30 -4.08
CA LEU A 185 -9.14 -21.51 -5.06
C LEU A 185 -9.25 -23.01 -5.39
N ALA A 186 -10.43 -23.44 -5.85
CA ALA A 186 -10.71 -24.84 -6.19
C ALA A 186 -9.70 -25.38 -7.22
N LYS A 187 -9.35 -26.65 -7.10
CA LYS A 187 -8.57 -27.33 -8.15
C LYS A 187 -9.38 -27.31 -9.46
N GLY A 188 -8.70 -26.97 -10.56
CA GLY A 188 -9.35 -26.79 -11.86
C GLY A 188 -9.91 -25.39 -12.12
N ASP A 189 -9.90 -24.50 -11.14
CA ASP A 189 -10.21 -23.09 -11.37
C ASP A 189 -9.14 -22.47 -12.27
N ALA A 190 -9.56 -21.83 -13.37
CA ALA A 190 -8.66 -21.23 -14.36
C ALA A 190 -7.77 -20.12 -13.78
N LEU A 191 -8.24 -19.40 -12.76
CA LEU A 191 -7.44 -18.36 -12.09
C LEU A 191 -6.42 -18.96 -11.11
N ARG A 192 -6.70 -20.14 -10.58
CA ARG A 192 -5.77 -20.84 -9.69
C ARG A 192 -4.51 -21.32 -10.43
N GLY A 193 -4.68 -21.86 -11.62
CA GLY A 193 -3.63 -22.56 -12.33
C GLY A 193 -3.29 -23.92 -11.70
N GLU A 194 -2.45 -24.71 -12.38
CA GLU A 194 -2.07 -26.07 -11.93
C GLU A 194 -1.11 -26.06 -10.74
N LYS A 195 -0.08 -25.22 -10.82
CA LYS A 195 0.99 -25.11 -9.80
C LYS A 195 1.12 -23.66 -9.33
N PRO A 196 0.12 -23.13 -8.62
CA PRO A 196 0.13 -21.73 -8.24
C PRO A 196 1.27 -21.42 -7.28
N LEU A 197 1.91 -20.27 -7.46
CA LEU A 197 2.89 -19.72 -6.51
C LEU A 197 2.29 -19.74 -5.10
N LYS A 198 3.01 -20.30 -4.15
CA LYS A 198 2.62 -20.31 -2.73
C LYS A 198 3.28 -19.14 -2.02
N VAL A 199 2.48 -18.17 -1.65
CA VAL A 199 2.94 -16.97 -0.94
C VAL A 199 3.03 -17.25 0.56
N ASP A 200 4.09 -16.75 1.19
CA ASP A 200 4.30 -16.81 2.64
C ASP A 200 3.96 -15.49 3.34
N LEU A 201 4.25 -14.36 2.68
CA LEU A 201 3.92 -13.01 3.13
C LEU A 201 3.43 -12.17 1.97
N ALA A 202 2.25 -11.60 2.09
CA ALA A 202 1.72 -10.61 1.17
C ALA A 202 1.67 -9.24 1.82
N ILE A 203 2.25 -8.24 1.16
CA ILE A 203 2.27 -6.84 1.59
C ILE A 203 1.42 -6.03 0.63
N SER A 204 0.43 -5.34 1.18
CA SER A 204 -0.44 -4.40 0.47
C SER A 204 -0.10 -2.97 0.89
N GLN A 205 0.34 -2.17 -0.06
CA GLN A 205 0.74 -0.77 0.12
C GLN A 205 -0.41 0.14 -0.34
N GLY A 206 -1.23 0.65 0.59
CA GLY A 206 -2.40 1.43 0.23
C GLY A 206 -3.32 0.67 -0.73
N GLY A 207 -3.48 -0.63 -0.52
CA GLY A 207 -4.23 -1.48 -1.44
C GLY A 207 -5.74 -1.31 -1.32
N LEU A 208 -6.41 -1.81 -2.35
CA LEU A 208 -7.87 -1.78 -2.52
C LEU A 208 -8.42 -3.21 -2.45
N PRO A 209 -8.39 -3.87 -1.27
CA PRO A 209 -8.59 -5.31 -1.16
C PRO A 209 -10.01 -5.75 -1.51
N ASP A 210 -11.01 -4.90 -1.33
CA ASP A 210 -12.42 -5.22 -1.51
C ASP A 210 -12.99 -4.57 -2.77
N LEU A 211 -13.08 -5.35 -3.86
CA LEU A 211 -13.65 -4.87 -5.12
C LEU A 211 -15.12 -4.50 -5.00
N ARG A 212 -15.89 -5.20 -4.14
CA ARG A 212 -17.29 -4.90 -3.91
C ARG A 212 -17.45 -3.51 -3.29
N ALA A 213 -16.63 -3.20 -2.28
CA ALA A 213 -16.61 -1.88 -1.68
C ALA A 213 -16.20 -0.80 -2.70
N GLN A 214 -15.20 -1.08 -3.56
CA GLN A 214 -14.76 -0.13 -4.59
C GLN A 214 -15.86 0.24 -5.59
N MET A 215 -16.81 -0.65 -5.85
CA MET A 215 -17.94 -0.35 -6.74
C MET A 215 -18.97 0.60 -6.11
N THR A 216 -18.94 0.81 -4.80
CA THR A 216 -19.93 1.61 -4.07
C THR A 216 -19.39 2.91 -3.51
N LEU A 217 -18.08 3.14 -3.59
CA LEU A 217 -17.41 4.32 -3.05
C LEU A 217 -17.19 5.36 -4.17
N PRO A 218 -17.97 6.46 -4.22
CA PRO A 218 -17.86 7.44 -5.32
C PRO A 218 -16.60 8.29 -5.25
N ASP A 219 -16.04 8.53 -4.07
CA ASP A 219 -15.03 9.57 -3.84
C ASP A 219 -13.64 9.04 -3.49
N HIS A 220 -13.46 7.71 -3.45
CA HIS A 220 -12.20 7.06 -3.07
C HIS A 220 -11.87 5.89 -3.98
N GLY A 221 -10.58 5.48 -3.97
CA GLY A 221 -10.13 4.35 -4.76
C GLY A 221 -10.03 4.63 -6.25
N CYS A 222 -10.34 3.61 -7.03
CA CYS A 222 -10.17 3.60 -8.49
C CYS A 222 -11.46 3.80 -9.27
N GLY A 223 -12.54 4.10 -8.58
CA GLY A 223 -13.86 4.26 -9.19
C GLY A 223 -14.56 2.92 -9.53
N ASN A 224 -15.85 3.05 -9.81
CA ASN A 224 -16.74 1.92 -10.04
C ASN A 224 -16.37 1.12 -11.32
N GLU A 225 -16.09 1.81 -12.43
CA GLU A 225 -15.90 1.15 -13.72
C GLU A 225 -14.72 0.15 -13.72
N ALA A 226 -13.57 0.56 -13.20
CA ALA A 226 -12.41 -0.30 -13.12
C ALA A 226 -12.66 -1.51 -12.20
N ALA A 227 -13.29 -1.30 -11.02
CA ALA A 227 -13.64 -2.36 -10.10
C ALA A 227 -14.66 -3.34 -10.71
N THR A 228 -15.64 -2.84 -11.47
CA THR A 228 -16.64 -3.64 -12.19
C THR A 228 -15.96 -4.56 -13.22
N LYS A 229 -15.05 -4.03 -14.04
CA LYS A 229 -14.27 -4.80 -15.01
C LYS A 229 -13.36 -5.84 -14.33
N MET A 230 -12.78 -5.48 -13.19
CA MET A 230 -11.97 -6.42 -12.39
C MET A 230 -12.81 -7.52 -11.75
N ALA A 231 -14.06 -7.26 -11.40
CA ALA A 231 -14.98 -8.28 -10.90
C ALA A 231 -15.60 -9.16 -12.00
N GLY A 232 -15.39 -8.83 -13.29
CA GLY A 232 -16.01 -9.54 -14.42
C GLY A 232 -17.51 -9.29 -14.53
N LEU A 233 -17.96 -8.12 -14.09
CA LEU A 233 -19.36 -7.71 -14.13
C LEU A 233 -19.61 -6.77 -15.30
N SER A 234 -20.86 -6.66 -15.75
CA SER A 234 -21.28 -5.62 -16.71
C SER A 234 -21.50 -4.27 -15.98
N ALA A 235 -21.61 -3.20 -16.76
CA ALA A 235 -21.86 -1.87 -16.21
C ALA A 235 -23.20 -1.77 -15.44
N GLU A 236 -24.17 -2.62 -15.79
CA GLU A 236 -25.49 -2.68 -15.16
C GLU A 236 -25.50 -3.59 -13.92
N ALA A 237 -24.45 -4.39 -13.73
CA ALA A 237 -24.40 -5.32 -12.62
C ALA A 237 -24.21 -4.58 -11.29
N SER A 238 -24.91 -5.07 -10.29
CA SER A 238 -24.84 -4.54 -8.94
C SER A 238 -23.66 -5.11 -8.17
N ALA A 239 -23.08 -4.32 -7.27
CA ALA A 239 -22.15 -4.80 -6.25
C ALA A 239 -22.74 -5.92 -5.36
N LYS A 240 -24.05 -6.14 -5.45
CA LYS A 240 -24.77 -7.23 -4.78
C LYS A 240 -24.77 -8.54 -5.57
N ALA A 241 -24.09 -8.62 -6.73
CA ALA A 241 -24.00 -9.85 -7.52
C ALA A 241 -23.31 -10.95 -6.70
N ASP A 242 -24.09 -11.96 -6.32
CA ASP A 242 -23.59 -13.06 -5.50
C ASP A 242 -22.58 -13.91 -6.28
N GLY A 243 -21.47 -14.26 -5.61
CA GLY A 243 -20.43 -15.15 -6.13
C GLY A 243 -19.46 -14.52 -7.13
N ALA A 244 -19.71 -13.33 -7.68
CA ALA A 244 -18.80 -12.66 -8.61
C ALA A 244 -17.43 -12.39 -7.97
N PHE A 245 -17.42 -12.04 -6.70
CA PHE A 245 -16.23 -11.61 -5.97
C PHE A 245 -15.45 -12.75 -5.32
N ALA A 246 -16.04 -13.93 -5.16
CA ALA A 246 -15.44 -15.07 -4.45
C ALA A 246 -14.10 -15.58 -5.04
N ARG A 247 -13.76 -15.16 -6.26
CA ARG A 247 -12.52 -15.57 -6.95
C ARG A 247 -11.53 -14.43 -7.13
N VAL A 248 -11.95 -13.19 -6.90
CA VAL A 248 -11.20 -11.99 -7.30
C VAL A 248 -11.10 -10.92 -6.20
N SER A 249 -11.99 -10.91 -5.22
CA SER A 249 -11.98 -9.96 -4.11
C SER A 249 -11.43 -10.64 -2.86
N PRO A 250 -10.22 -10.31 -2.41
CA PRO A 250 -9.59 -10.98 -1.27
C PRO A 250 -10.48 -11.20 -0.04
N PRO A 251 -11.33 -10.25 0.44
CA PRO A 251 -12.18 -10.51 1.59
C PRO A 251 -13.16 -11.68 1.38
N GLU A 252 -13.57 -11.95 0.15
CA GLU A 252 -14.55 -12.99 -0.20
C GLU A 252 -13.91 -14.30 -0.68
N MET A 253 -12.60 -14.29 -0.93
CA MET A 253 -11.87 -15.49 -1.34
C MET A 253 -11.60 -16.43 -0.15
N PRO A 254 -11.44 -17.74 -0.39
CA PRO A 254 -10.92 -18.65 0.63
C PRO A 254 -9.59 -18.16 1.18
N LYS A 255 -9.42 -18.22 2.50
CA LYS A 255 -8.15 -17.82 3.14
C LYS A 255 -7.01 -18.72 2.69
N GLY A 256 -5.90 -18.12 2.28
CA GLY A 256 -4.64 -18.77 2.02
C GLY A 256 -3.83 -19.02 3.32
N ARG A 257 -2.61 -19.50 3.14
CA ARG A 257 -1.67 -19.73 4.26
C ARG A 257 -0.80 -18.52 4.56
N ALA A 258 -0.76 -17.55 3.66
CA ALA A 258 0.11 -16.39 3.77
C ALA A 258 -0.27 -15.50 4.97
N ARG A 259 0.76 -14.93 5.61
CA ARG A 259 0.54 -13.74 6.43
C ARG A 259 0.22 -12.58 5.50
N GLU A 260 -0.85 -11.86 5.79
CA GLU A 260 -1.30 -10.70 5.03
C GLU A 260 -1.09 -9.44 5.88
N LEU A 261 -0.39 -8.46 5.31
CA LEU A 261 -0.03 -7.22 6.00
C LEU A 261 -0.35 -6.03 5.12
N GLN A 262 -1.02 -5.03 5.69
CA GLN A 262 -1.38 -3.82 5.00
C GLN A 262 -0.66 -2.61 5.59
N PHE A 263 -0.19 -1.74 4.71
CA PHE A 263 0.34 -0.43 5.02
C PHE A 263 -0.60 0.63 4.45
N ASN A 264 -1.31 1.33 5.33
CA ASN A 264 -2.19 2.43 4.96
C ASN A 264 -1.75 3.67 5.72
N ASN A 265 -1.36 4.70 5.00
CA ASN A 265 -0.96 5.97 5.60
C ASN A 265 -2.19 6.78 6.01
N ASP A 266 -2.09 7.57 7.09
CA ASP A 266 -3.25 8.23 7.70
C ASP A 266 -3.86 9.35 6.83
N LEU A 267 -3.05 9.96 5.95
CA LEU A 267 -3.49 11.00 5.02
C LEU A 267 -3.64 10.48 3.58
N ASP A 268 -3.71 9.17 3.40
CA ASP A 268 -3.99 8.56 2.10
C ASP A 268 -5.47 8.76 1.73
N SER A 269 -5.75 9.66 0.78
CA SER A 269 -7.11 9.94 0.30
C SER A 269 -7.60 8.93 -0.76
N ILE A 270 -6.70 8.16 -1.37
CA ILE A 270 -7.04 7.15 -2.38
C ILE A 270 -7.41 5.84 -1.70
N SER A 271 -6.59 5.39 -0.76
CA SER A 271 -6.80 4.18 0.03
C SER A 271 -6.69 4.49 1.52
N PRO A 272 -7.70 5.13 2.11
CA PRO A 272 -7.68 5.51 3.52
C PRO A 272 -7.53 4.28 4.44
N PRO A 273 -7.04 4.46 5.67
CA PRO A 273 -6.87 3.36 6.64
C PRO A 273 -8.13 2.53 6.88
N SER A 274 -9.31 3.09 6.66
CA SER A 274 -10.60 2.38 6.77
C SER A 274 -10.70 1.18 5.82
N PHE A 275 -10.07 1.22 4.65
CA PHE A 275 -10.06 0.10 3.70
C PHE A 275 -9.26 -1.08 4.26
N GLY A 276 -8.09 -0.79 4.85
CA GLY A 276 -7.29 -1.80 5.52
C GLY A 276 -7.99 -2.39 6.73
N ALA A 277 -8.58 -1.53 7.56
CA ALA A 277 -9.33 -1.95 8.75
C ALA A 277 -10.54 -2.83 8.40
N ALA A 278 -11.28 -2.48 7.34
CA ALA A 278 -12.42 -3.27 6.86
C ALA A 278 -12.01 -4.67 6.37
N TYR A 279 -10.82 -4.79 5.76
CA TYR A 279 -10.28 -6.08 5.33
C TYR A 279 -9.94 -7.01 6.50
N GLY A 280 -9.54 -6.45 7.64
CA GLY A 280 -9.29 -7.21 8.87
C GLY A 280 -7.98 -8.02 8.90
N ALA A 281 -7.01 -7.73 8.01
CA ALA A 281 -5.65 -8.23 8.14
C ALA A 281 -4.83 -7.33 9.08
N GLU A 282 -3.62 -7.76 9.44
CA GLU A 282 -2.68 -6.93 10.20
C GLU A 282 -2.40 -5.64 9.43
N MET A 283 -2.50 -4.49 10.11
CA MET A 283 -2.35 -3.18 9.49
C MET A 283 -1.30 -2.33 10.21
N VAL A 284 -0.49 -1.63 9.43
CA VAL A 284 0.47 -0.64 9.90
C VAL A 284 0.11 0.72 9.30
N THR A 285 -0.16 1.69 10.15
CA THR A 285 -0.42 3.06 9.74
C THR A 285 0.81 3.93 9.97
N THR A 286 1.09 4.82 9.03
CA THR A 286 2.15 5.82 9.17
C THR A 286 1.53 7.20 9.18
N PRO A 287 1.79 8.00 10.24
CA PRO A 287 1.22 9.33 10.37
C PRO A 287 1.91 10.34 9.43
N ASN A 288 1.13 11.32 8.98
CA ASN A 288 1.56 12.44 8.13
C ASN A 288 2.15 12.02 6.78
N GLU A 289 1.69 10.91 6.23
CA GLU A 289 2.05 10.42 4.90
C GLU A 289 0.80 10.02 4.12
N GLY A 290 0.85 10.12 2.79
CA GLY A 290 -0.23 9.81 1.85
C GLY A 290 0.10 8.63 0.96
N HIS A 291 -0.53 8.59 -0.22
CA HIS A 291 -0.48 7.44 -1.12
C HIS A 291 0.87 7.27 -1.84
N ALA A 292 1.49 8.39 -2.28
CA ALA A 292 2.75 8.35 -3.00
C ALA A 292 3.95 7.98 -2.09
N GLU A 293 3.89 8.34 -0.81
CA GLU A 293 4.92 8.03 0.18
C GLU A 293 5.10 6.52 0.39
N LEU A 294 4.10 5.71 0.10
CA LEU A 294 4.18 4.25 0.22
C LEU A 294 5.26 3.63 -0.68
N ILE A 295 5.63 4.30 -1.78
CA ILE A 295 6.59 3.80 -2.77
C ILE A 295 7.79 4.74 -3.01
N ALA A 296 8.06 5.63 -2.07
CA ALA A 296 9.21 6.52 -2.12
C ALA A 296 10.29 6.09 -1.09
N PRO A 297 11.54 5.84 -1.51
CA PRO A 297 12.58 5.21 -0.67
C PRO A 297 12.93 5.95 0.62
N GLU A 298 12.78 7.27 0.65
CA GLU A 298 13.15 8.12 1.79
C GLU A 298 12.07 8.27 2.86
N THR A 299 10.89 7.70 2.67
CA THR A 299 9.73 7.88 3.55
C THR A 299 9.76 6.94 4.75
N VAL A 300 9.03 7.31 5.80
CA VAL A 300 8.89 6.48 6.99
C VAL A 300 8.08 5.22 6.66
N SER A 301 7.03 5.36 5.85
CA SER A 301 6.19 4.25 5.41
C SER A 301 7.00 3.19 4.67
N TRP A 302 7.80 3.60 3.67
CA TRP A 302 8.65 2.65 2.97
C TRP A 302 9.70 2.01 3.89
N GLY A 303 10.34 2.78 4.78
CA GLY A 303 11.30 2.25 5.74
C GLY A 303 10.71 1.12 6.60
N LYS A 304 9.46 1.26 7.07
CA LYS A 304 8.76 0.20 7.82
C LYS A 304 8.53 -1.05 6.96
N GLN A 305 8.12 -0.87 5.71
CA GLN A 305 7.87 -1.97 4.77
C GLN A 305 9.15 -2.72 4.44
N ARG A 306 10.22 -1.98 4.12
CA ARG A 306 11.55 -2.55 3.85
C ARG A 306 12.05 -3.37 5.04
N ALA A 307 11.92 -2.86 6.25
CA ALA A 307 12.29 -3.59 7.46
C ALA A 307 11.55 -4.93 7.61
N VAL A 308 10.25 -4.97 7.28
CA VAL A 308 9.46 -6.22 7.27
C VAL A 308 9.99 -7.20 6.22
N ILE A 309 10.30 -6.72 5.02
CA ILE A 309 10.84 -7.55 3.93
C ILE A 309 12.20 -8.12 4.32
N LEU A 310 13.12 -7.28 4.80
CA LEU A 310 14.45 -7.71 5.23
C LEU A 310 14.37 -8.73 6.35
N LYS A 311 13.49 -8.51 7.33
CA LYS A 311 13.25 -9.47 8.42
C LYS A 311 12.73 -10.81 7.90
N ALA A 312 11.82 -10.82 6.92
CA ALA A 312 11.29 -12.05 6.33
C ALA A 312 12.39 -12.88 5.67
N PHE A 313 13.43 -12.25 5.15
CA PHE A 313 14.59 -12.90 4.53
C PHE A 313 15.77 -13.11 5.50
N GLY A 314 15.65 -12.74 6.77
CA GLY A 314 16.75 -12.82 7.74
C GLY A 314 17.89 -11.85 7.46
N LEU A 315 17.63 -10.78 6.69
CA LEU A 315 18.59 -9.73 6.37
C LEU A 315 18.53 -8.60 7.39
N LYS A 316 19.62 -7.86 7.51
CA LYS A 316 19.71 -6.64 8.33
C LYS A 316 19.64 -5.41 7.45
N GLU A 317 19.17 -4.30 8.01
CA GLU A 317 19.29 -3.00 7.33
C GLU A 317 20.75 -2.72 6.96
N PRO A 318 21.01 -2.24 5.74
CA PRO A 318 22.35 -1.78 5.37
C PRO A 318 22.83 -0.72 6.38
N LYS A 319 24.10 -0.80 6.79
CA LYS A 319 24.69 0.29 7.58
C LYS A 319 24.72 1.55 6.70
N LYS A 320 24.19 2.64 7.24
CA LYS A 320 24.26 3.96 6.60
C LYS A 320 25.69 4.41 6.46
#